data_302219d5784b441db11653dce94733d1
#
_entry.id   302219d5784b441db11653dce94733d1
#
_cell.length_a   1.000
_cell.length_b   1.000
_cell.length_c   1.000
_cell.angle_alpha   90.00
_cell.angle_beta   90.00
_cell.angle_gamma   90.00
#
_symmetry.space_group_name_H-M   'P 1'
#
loop_
_entity.id
_entity.type
_entity.pdbx_description
1 polymer ?
#
loop_
_entity_poly.entity_id
_entity_poly.type
_entity_poly.pdbx_seq_one_letter_code
_entity_poly.pdbx_strand_id
1 'polypeptide(L)'
;MKNVLVLGAGKVGKSVAELLLACGMGAYRVTLADRAQANLDEARQNLDRLKKSVPHAIEFDLVKADVSDAAQVRTLLQGKYAVICMLPFNFVAGIADAANDLGVHYFDVTEDVETTERVREIAKNAKVALVPQCGLAPGYIAIAAQDVARRFDTIDELILRVGALPQYSTNALKYNVTWSAAGVVNEYCEPCNVMLDGRATTVPALEGVENFAFEGVDYEAFYTSGGVGTLIESLIEQKRTTPTSMIAYKTIRYPGHCGLMKFLLQDMRLGAEHAQPTPSGRVFDRALCVEMLEHAAPRTEQDVVVVFVSCIGTRQGRREQINFKRTIHSTELFGRVWPAIELTTAAGVCAMVDLHRLGKLPARGFVRQEQCALDTFNQTPFGLAYENPGALAAAVGSKGKAS
;
A
#
# COMPACT_ATOMS: atom_id res chain seq x y z
N MET A 1 -14.51 -20.89 8.05
CA MET A 1 -14.38 -19.95 6.92
C MET A 1 -14.79 -18.56 7.39
N LYS A 2 -14.02 -17.50 7.06
CA LYS A 2 -14.30 -16.11 7.43
C LYS A 2 -14.90 -15.35 6.26
N ASN A 3 -16.01 -14.63 6.49
CA ASN A 3 -16.66 -13.81 5.48
C ASN A 3 -15.97 -12.45 5.41
N VAL A 4 -15.30 -12.14 4.30
CA VAL A 4 -14.60 -10.88 4.07
C VAL A 4 -15.33 -10.06 3.00
N LEU A 5 -15.52 -8.77 3.28
CA LEU A 5 -16.04 -7.80 2.31
C LEU A 5 -14.86 -7.03 1.72
N VAL A 6 -14.76 -6.96 0.41
CA VAL A 6 -13.83 -6.09 -0.30
C VAL A 6 -14.66 -5.00 -0.97
N LEU A 7 -14.43 -3.74 -0.61
CA LEU A 7 -15.09 -2.57 -1.19
C LEU A 7 -14.17 -1.92 -2.22
N GLY A 8 -14.64 -1.87 -3.47
CA GLY A 8 -13.89 -1.42 -4.62
C GLY A 8 -13.29 -2.58 -5.43
N ALA A 9 -13.81 -2.80 -6.64
CA ALA A 9 -13.33 -3.78 -7.60
C ALA A 9 -12.43 -3.14 -8.68
N GLY A 10 -11.65 -2.14 -8.28
CA GLY A 10 -10.57 -1.58 -9.11
C GLY A 10 -9.43 -2.60 -9.30
N LYS A 11 -8.30 -2.17 -9.89
CA LYS A 11 -7.13 -3.04 -10.14
C LYS A 11 -6.76 -3.87 -8.90
N VAL A 12 -6.42 -3.20 -7.80
CA VAL A 12 -5.93 -3.86 -6.58
C VAL A 12 -7.04 -4.61 -5.85
N GLY A 13 -8.27 -4.07 -5.81
CA GLY A 13 -9.38 -4.73 -5.10
C GLY A 13 -9.76 -6.09 -5.69
N LYS A 14 -9.75 -6.23 -7.02
CA LYS A 14 -9.91 -7.55 -7.69
C LYS A 14 -8.81 -8.51 -7.28
N SER A 15 -7.57 -8.05 -7.24
CA SER A 15 -6.40 -8.84 -6.86
C SER A 15 -6.41 -9.26 -5.39
N VAL A 16 -6.92 -8.40 -4.50
CA VAL A 16 -7.16 -8.78 -3.09
C VAL A 16 -8.14 -9.95 -3.01
N ALA A 17 -9.26 -9.87 -3.74
CA ALA A 17 -10.24 -10.95 -3.77
C ALA A 17 -9.64 -12.26 -4.33
N GLU A 18 -8.90 -12.18 -5.44
CA GLU A 18 -8.21 -13.32 -6.05
C GLU A 18 -7.20 -13.95 -5.08
N LEU A 19 -6.33 -13.14 -4.44
CA LEU A 19 -5.30 -13.66 -3.52
C LEU A 19 -5.90 -14.28 -2.26
N LEU A 20 -6.90 -13.64 -1.63
CA LEU A 20 -7.58 -14.23 -0.47
C LEU A 20 -8.17 -15.59 -0.81
N LEU A 21 -8.79 -15.72 -1.98
CA LEU A 21 -9.42 -16.97 -2.41
C LEU A 21 -8.38 -18.01 -2.82
N ALA A 22 -7.30 -17.62 -3.49
CA ALA A 22 -6.25 -18.53 -3.93
C ALA A 22 -5.39 -19.01 -2.75
N CYS A 23 -4.76 -18.07 -2.04
CA CYS A 23 -3.74 -18.36 -1.03
C CYS A 23 -4.33 -18.65 0.35
N GLY A 24 -5.57 -18.22 0.60
CA GLY A 24 -6.30 -18.52 1.83
C GLY A 24 -6.81 -19.97 1.93
N MET A 25 -6.74 -20.74 0.85
CA MET A 25 -7.04 -22.18 0.81
C MET A 25 -8.32 -22.57 1.55
N GLY A 26 -9.46 -21.93 1.21
CA GLY A 26 -10.75 -22.17 1.83
C GLY A 26 -10.99 -21.50 3.18
N ALA A 27 -10.03 -20.72 3.70
CA ALA A 27 -10.23 -19.97 4.94
C ALA A 27 -11.22 -18.80 4.78
N TYR A 28 -11.44 -18.33 3.55
CA TYR A 28 -12.23 -17.14 3.26
C TYR A 28 -13.37 -17.39 2.28
N ARG A 29 -14.50 -16.71 2.53
CA ARG A 29 -15.51 -16.38 1.53
C ARG A 29 -15.44 -14.87 1.30
N VAL A 30 -15.40 -14.45 0.04
CA VAL A 30 -15.22 -13.05 -0.33
C VAL A 30 -16.49 -12.50 -0.96
N THR A 31 -16.97 -11.37 -0.45
CA THR A 31 -17.95 -10.52 -1.13
C THR A 31 -17.20 -9.32 -1.70
N LEU A 32 -17.18 -9.17 -3.02
CA LEU A 32 -16.57 -8.03 -3.70
C LEU A 32 -17.66 -7.10 -4.18
N ALA A 33 -17.61 -5.82 -3.76
CA ALA A 33 -18.62 -4.84 -4.09
C ALA A 33 -18.02 -3.63 -4.84
N ASP A 34 -18.72 -3.16 -5.88
CA ASP A 34 -18.35 -1.97 -6.65
C ASP A 34 -19.60 -1.32 -7.26
N ARG A 35 -19.53 -0.01 -7.53
CA ARG A 35 -20.61 0.71 -8.22
C ARG A 35 -20.65 0.44 -9.73
N ALA A 36 -19.49 0.16 -10.32
CA ALA A 36 -19.33 -0.05 -11.75
C ALA A 36 -19.53 -1.51 -12.12
N GLN A 37 -20.57 -1.81 -12.92
CA GLN A 37 -20.85 -3.18 -13.37
C GLN A 37 -19.66 -3.75 -14.18
N ALA A 38 -19.00 -2.94 -15.00
CA ALA A 38 -17.83 -3.37 -15.79
C ALA A 38 -16.71 -3.92 -14.91
N ASN A 39 -16.43 -3.31 -13.74
CA ASN A 39 -15.44 -3.81 -12.80
C ASN A 39 -15.82 -5.18 -12.22
N LEU A 40 -17.11 -5.37 -11.93
CA LEU A 40 -17.62 -6.65 -11.43
C LEU A 40 -17.61 -7.75 -12.50
N ASP A 41 -17.89 -7.39 -13.76
CA ASP A 41 -17.82 -8.33 -14.87
C ASP A 41 -16.40 -8.81 -15.13
N GLU A 42 -15.42 -7.90 -15.07
CA GLU A 42 -13.99 -8.24 -15.14
C GLU A 42 -13.56 -9.10 -13.95
N ALA A 43 -14.00 -8.74 -12.73
CA ALA A 43 -13.74 -9.53 -11.53
C ALA A 43 -14.28 -10.97 -11.66
N ARG A 44 -15.47 -11.13 -12.22
CA ARG A 44 -16.06 -12.44 -12.50
C ARG A 44 -15.18 -13.26 -13.42
N GLN A 45 -14.72 -12.69 -14.52
CA GLN A 45 -13.83 -13.38 -15.46
C GLN A 45 -12.54 -13.83 -14.79
N ASN A 46 -11.95 -12.99 -13.95
CA ASN A 46 -10.75 -13.32 -13.19
C ASN A 46 -10.98 -14.45 -12.19
N LEU A 47 -12.09 -14.38 -11.42
CA LEU A 47 -12.42 -15.39 -10.43
C LEU A 47 -12.84 -16.73 -11.07
N ASP A 48 -13.49 -16.71 -12.23
CA ASP A 48 -13.81 -17.93 -13.00
C ASP A 48 -12.53 -18.59 -13.57
N ARG A 49 -11.52 -17.78 -13.95
CA ARG A 49 -10.19 -18.27 -14.32
C ARG A 49 -9.48 -18.86 -13.10
N LEU A 50 -9.48 -18.14 -11.97
CA LEU A 50 -8.89 -18.60 -10.72
C LEU A 50 -9.45 -19.93 -10.27
N LYS A 51 -10.77 -20.11 -10.34
CA LYS A 51 -11.47 -21.37 -9.98
C LYS A 51 -10.92 -22.60 -10.74
N LYS A 52 -10.40 -22.39 -11.96
CA LYS A 52 -9.80 -23.45 -12.77
C LYS A 52 -8.32 -23.67 -12.45
N SER A 53 -7.68 -22.69 -11.81
CA SER A 53 -6.23 -22.65 -11.57
C SER A 53 -5.84 -23.10 -10.17
N VAL A 54 -6.77 -23.17 -9.22
CA VAL A 54 -6.52 -23.59 -7.84
C VAL A 54 -7.13 -24.94 -7.53
N PRO A 55 -6.52 -25.77 -6.65
CA PRO A 55 -6.98 -27.14 -6.38
C PRO A 55 -8.15 -27.25 -5.40
N HIS A 56 -8.59 -26.14 -4.82
CA HIS A 56 -9.65 -26.08 -3.81
C HIS A 56 -10.85 -25.25 -4.29
N ALA A 57 -12.00 -25.47 -3.67
CA ALA A 57 -13.19 -24.67 -3.95
C ALA A 57 -13.01 -23.23 -3.45
N ILE A 58 -13.46 -22.27 -4.24
CA ILE A 58 -13.50 -20.85 -3.86
C ILE A 58 -14.95 -20.39 -3.80
N GLU A 59 -15.28 -19.58 -2.78
CA GLU A 59 -16.62 -19.04 -2.57
C GLU A 59 -16.58 -17.53 -2.63
N PHE A 60 -17.36 -16.95 -3.55
CA PHE A 60 -17.43 -15.50 -3.71
C PHE A 60 -18.80 -15.01 -4.15
N ASP A 61 -19.11 -13.77 -3.79
CA ASP A 61 -20.26 -13.02 -4.26
C ASP A 61 -19.79 -11.71 -4.90
N LEU A 62 -20.44 -11.28 -5.98
CA LEU A 62 -20.22 -9.99 -6.62
C LEU A 62 -21.48 -9.14 -6.44
N VAL A 63 -21.33 -7.96 -5.85
CA VAL A 63 -22.45 -7.10 -5.48
C VAL A 63 -22.29 -5.70 -6.05
N LYS A 64 -23.26 -5.27 -6.86
CA LYS A 64 -23.31 -3.87 -7.28
C LYS A 64 -23.82 -3.00 -6.14
N ALA A 65 -23.00 -2.06 -5.68
CA ALA A 65 -23.36 -1.17 -4.58
C ALA A 65 -22.66 0.18 -4.70
N ASP A 66 -23.33 1.22 -4.26
CA ASP A 66 -22.78 2.55 -4.15
C ASP A 66 -22.40 2.82 -2.67
N VAL A 67 -21.11 2.98 -2.41
CA VAL A 67 -20.58 3.25 -1.06
C VAL A 67 -20.86 4.66 -0.56
N SER A 68 -21.36 5.55 -1.40
CA SER A 68 -21.89 6.86 -0.96
C SER A 68 -23.22 6.72 -0.21
N ASP A 69 -23.91 5.59 -0.36
CA ASP A 69 -25.10 5.23 0.39
C ASP A 69 -24.71 4.47 1.67
N ALA A 70 -24.75 5.17 2.80
CA ALA A 70 -24.41 4.61 4.10
C ALA A 70 -25.31 3.42 4.51
N ALA A 71 -26.55 3.34 4.06
CA ALA A 71 -27.44 2.22 4.36
C ALA A 71 -27.01 0.95 3.60
N GLN A 72 -26.60 1.08 2.33
CA GLN A 72 -26.04 -0.02 1.58
C GLN A 72 -24.74 -0.52 2.21
N VAL A 73 -23.84 0.39 2.61
CA VAL A 73 -22.60 0.04 3.31
C VAL A 73 -22.89 -0.76 4.58
N ARG A 74 -23.79 -0.28 5.44
CA ARG A 74 -24.15 -0.99 6.66
C ARG A 74 -24.75 -2.38 6.38
N THR A 75 -25.55 -2.52 5.34
CA THR A 75 -26.12 -3.81 4.92
C THR A 75 -25.03 -4.78 4.47
N LEU A 76 -24.06 -4.32 3.68
CA LEU A 76 -22.93 -5.12 3.21
C LEU A 76 -22.02 -5.58 4.35
N LEU A 77 -21.84 -4.77 5.39
CA LEU A 77 -21.00 -5.07 6.55
C LEU A 77 -21.63 -6.10 7.50
N GLN A 78 -22.97 -6.26 7.53
CA GLN A 78 -23.64 -7.16 8.45
C GLN A 78 -23.12 -8.59 8.34
N GLY A 79 -22.73 -9.19 9.47
CA GLY A 79 -22.25 -10.56 9.56
C GLY A 79 -20.88 -10.82 8.90
N LYS A 80 -20.15 -9.78 8.49
CA LYS A 80 -18.79 -9.92 7.98
C LYS A 80 -17.79 -10.03 9.13
N TYR A 81 -16.74 -10.80 8.90
CA TYR A 81 -15.58 -10.84 9.79
C TYR A 81 -14.73 -9.59 9.66
N ALA A 82 -14.46 -9.20 8.41
CA ALA A 82 -13.64 -8.04 8.10
C ALA A 82 -14.13 -7.35 6.83
N VAL A 83 -13.83 -6.05 6.74
CA VAL A 83 -13.91 -5.27 5.51
C VAL A 83 -12.52 -4.81 5.11
N ILE A 84 -12.22 -4.91 3.82
CA ILE A 84 -11.04 -4.35 3.18
C ILE A 84 -11.50 -3.20 2.29
N CYS A 85 -11.12 -1.98 2.65
CA CYS A 85 -11.47 -0.77 1.91
C CYS A 85 -10.42 -0.50 0.83
N MET A 86 -10.78 -0.72 -0.43
CA MET A 86 -9.96 -0.47 -1.62
C MET A 86 -10.50 0.71 -2.42
N LEU A 87 -11.02 1.70 -1.71
CA LEU A 87 -11.66 2.89 -2.24
C LEU A 87 -10.74 4.11 -2.09
N PRO A 88 -11.03 5.21 -2.82
CA PRO A 88 -10.35 6.49 -2.60
C PRO A 88 -10.47 6.95 -1.14
N PHE A 89 -9.47 7.68 -0.66
CA PHE A 89 -9.29 8.06 0.74
C PHE A 89 -10.50 8.78 1.36
N ASN A 90 -11.27 9.53 0.57
CA ASN A 90 -12.47 10.25 1.04
C ASN A 90 -13.59 9.34 1.58
N PHE A 91 -13.60 8.03 1.27
CA PHE A 91 -14.57 7.07 1.78
C PHE A 91 -14.09 6.32 3.03
N VAL A 92 -12.78 6.28 3.26
CA VAL A 92 -12.10 5.42 4.25
C VAL A 92 -12.65 5.63 5.66
N ALA A 93 -12.69 6.86 6.16
CA ALA A 93 -13.13 7.14 7.53
C ALA A 93 -14.59 6.71 7.79
N GLY A 94 -15.48 6.96 6.83
CA GLY A 94 -16.90 6.55 6.95
C GLY A 94 -17.10 5.02 6.97
N ILE A 95 -16.29 4.31 6.20
CA ILE A 95 -16.30 2.83 6.20
C ILE A 95 -15.73 2.28 7.50
N ALA A 96 -14.62 2.87 8.00
CA ALA A 96 -14.01 2.47 9.28
C ALA A 96 -14.96 2.66 10.46
N ASP A 97 -15.69 3.78 10.50
CA ASP A 97 -16.68 4.07 11.53
C ASP A 97 -17.85 3.09 11.49
N ALA A 98 -18.42 2.85 10.31
CA ALA A 98 -19.51 1.88 10.14
C ALA A 98 -19.08 0.44 10.49
N ALA A 99 -17.85 0.06 10.16
CA ALA A 99 -17.29 -1.24 10.50
C ALA A 99 -17.10 -1.39 12.02
N ASN A 100 -16.57 -0.37 12.69
CA ASN A 100 -16.44 -0.35 14.15
C ASN A 100 -17.80 -0.49 14.86
N ASP A 101 -18.80 0.27 14.41
CA ASP A 101 -20.17 0.20 14.96
C ASP A 101 -20.75 -1.22 14.88
N LEU A 102 -20.54 -1.90 13.78
CA LEU A 102 -21.08 -3.22 13.49
C LEU A 102 -20.22 -4.40 13.97
N GLY A 103 -19.08 -4.10 14.62
CA GLY A 103 -18.18 -5.12 15.14
C GLY A 103 -17.41 -5.87 14.05
N VAL A 104 -17.14 -5.21 12.92
CA VAL A 104 -16.40 -5.73 11.77
C VAL A 104 -14.97 -5.19 11.79
N HIS A 105 -13.96 -6.06 11.66
CA HIS A 105 -12.56 -5.61 11.58
C HIS A 105 -12.32 -4.84 10.29
N TYR A 106 -11.52 -3.79 10.36
CA TYR A 106 -11.29 -2.86 9.25
C TYR A 106 -9.83 -2.91 8.77
N PHE A 107 -9.66 -2.92 7.44
CA PHE A 107 -8.36 -2.88 6.77
C PHE A 107 -8.43 -1.94 5.57
N ASP A 108 -7.35 -1.21 5.28
CA ASP A 108 -7.18 -0.40 4.08
C ASP A 108 -5.71 -0.34 3.62
N VAL A 109 -5.46 0.34 2.52
CA VAL A 109 -4.13 0.57 1.95
C VAL A 109 -3.85 2.06 1.73
N THR A 110 -4.58 2.94 2.42
CA THR A 110 -4.49 4.40 2.18
C THR A 110 -3.12 4.95 2.54
N GLU A 111 -2.61 5.83 1.71
CA GLU A 111 -1.42 6.65 1.96
C GLU A 111 -1.76 8.00 2.61
N ASP A 112 -3.03 8.38 2.61
CA ASP A 112 -3.49 9.68 3.10
C ASP A 112 -3.35 9.82 4.61
N VAL A 113 -2.57 10.81 5.03
CA VAL A 113 -2.20 11.01 6.44
C VAL A 113 -3.40 11.48 7.26
N GLU A 114 -4.18 12.45 6.74
CA GLU A 114 -5.35 12.98 7.46
C GLU A 114 -6.41 11.89 7.68
N THR A 115 -6.66 11.11 6.67
CA THR A 115 -7.59 9.97 6.73
C THR A 115 -7.12 8.93 7.76
N THR A 116 -5.84 8.63 7.82
CA THR A 116 -5.27 7.70 8.80
C THR A 116 -5.45 8.23 10.23
N GLU A 117 -5.27 9.54 10.46
CA GLU A 117 -5.54 10.13 11.78
C GLU A 117 -7.03 10.04 12.16
N ARG A 118 -7.95 10.20 11.22
CA ARG A 118 -9.39 9.98 11.48
C ARG A 118 -9.68 8.54 11.88
N VAL A 119 -9.07 7.56 11.21
CA VAL A 119 -9.18 6.14 11.61
C VAL A 119 -8.60 5.92 13.01
N ARG A 120 -7.50 6.58 13.36
CA ARG A 120 -6.91 6.54 14.70
C ARG A 120 -7.86 7.09 15.78
N GLU A 121 -8.54 8.18 15.49
CA GLU A 121 -9.54 8.74 16.42
C GLU A 121 -10.70 7.76 16.66
N ILE A 122 -11.24 7.15 15.61
CA ILE A 122 -12.26 6.11 15.71
C ILE A 122 -11.75 4.94 16.57
N ALA A 123 -10.49 4.59 16.42
CA ALA A 123 -9.89 3.44 17.10
C ALA A 123 -9.70 3.62 18.61
N LYS A 124 -9.76 4.84 19.17
CA LYS A 124 -9.61 5.09 20.61
C LYS A 124 -10.62 4.30 21.46
N ASN A 125 -11.82 4.09 20.94
CA ASN A 125 -12.90 3.36 21.60
C ASN A 125 -13.34 2.10 20.83
N ALA A 126 -12.51 1.62 19.92
CA ALA A 126 -12.88 0.53 19.04
C ALA A 126 -12.94 -0.81 19.77
N LYS A 127 -13.98 -1.59 19.46
CA LYS A 127 -14.16 -2.97 19.91
C LYS A 127 -13.51 -3.98 18.98
N VAL A 128 -13.13 -3.54 17.80
CA VAL A 128 -12.53 -4.31 16.70
C VAL A 128 -11.14 -3.77 16.37
N ALA A 129 -10.37 -4.52 15.59
CA ALA A 129 -9.12 -4.03 15.04
C ALA A 129 -9.41 -3.10 13.84
N LEU A 130 -8.80 -1.92 13.86
CA LEU A 130 -8.74 -0.99 12.74
C LEU A 130 -7.28 -0.97 12.27
N VAL A 131 -7.03 -1.55 11.10
CA VAL A 131 -5.68 -1.83 10.56
C VAL A 131 -5.51 -1.06 9.25
N PRO A 132 -5.23 0.25 9.29
CA PRO A 132 -4.99 1.03 8.08
C PRO A 132 -3.60 0.77 7.51
N GLN A 133 -3.36 1.30 6.30
CA GLN A 133 -2.02 1.34 5.71
C GLN A 133 -1.41 -0.04 5.43
N CYS A 134 -2.21 -1.05 5.10
CA CYS A 134 -1.76 -2.43 4.89
C CYS A 134 -1.15 -2.71 3.50
N GLY A 135 -0.72 -1.68 2.75
CA GLY A 135 -0.19 -1.83 1.40
C GLY A 135 1.30 -2.19 1.35
N LEU A 136 1.93 -1.77 0.26
CA LEU A 136 3.38 -1.83 0.08
C LEU A 136 4.06 -0.67 0.80
N ALA A 137 3.65 0.57 0.51
CA ALA A 137 4.10 1.81 1.12
C ALA A 137 2.94 2.83 1.11
N PRO A 138 2.34 3.09 2.25
CA PRO A 138 2.63 2.55 3.58
C PRO A 138 2.25 1.07 3.74
N GLY A 139 2.89 0.38 4.68
CA GLY A 139 2.62 -1.02 5.00
C GLY A 139 3.88 -1.87 5.12
N TYR A 140 4.11 -2.75 4.16
CA TYR A 140 5.27 -3.66 4.16
C TYR A 140 6.60 -2.95 4.40
N ILE A 141 6.80 -1.76 3.84
CA ILE A 141 8.02 -0.98 4.05
C ILE A 141 8.26 -0.65 5.53
N ALA A 142 7.21 -0.35 6.30
CA ALA A 142 7.31 -0.07 7.73
C ALA A 142 7.64 -1.35 8.53
N ILE A 143 7.06 -2.50 8.13
CA ILE A 143 7.38 -3.82 8.70
C ILE A 143 8.86 -4.15 8.49
N ALA A 144 9.35 -3.99 7.26
CA ALA A 144 10.75 -4.24 6.91
C ALA A 144 11.70 -3.26 7.61
N ALA A 145 11.36 -1.97 7.67
CA ALA A 145 12.15 -0.96 8.34
C ALA A 145 12.23 -1.20 9.86
N GLN A 146 11.13 -1.58 10.50
CA GLN A 146 11.12 -1.95 11.91
C GLN A 146 11.99 -3.18 12.19
N ASP A 147 12.00 -4.18 11.30
CA ASP A 147 12.88 -5.35 11.45
C ASP A 147 14.36 -4.96 11.40
N VAL A 148 14.74 -4.06 10.50
CA VAL A 148 16.10 -3.52 10.46
C VAL A 148 16.39 -2.68 11.70
N ALA A 149 15.48 -1.75 12.05
CA ALA A 149 15.65 -0.81 13.16
C ALA A 149 15.82 -1.50 14.53
N ARG A 150 15.08 -2.60 14.77
CA ARG A 150 15.18 -3.33 16.04
C ARG A 150 16.52 -4.01 16.29
N ARG A 151 17.40 -4.09 15.29
CA ARG A 151 18.76 -4.63 15.41
C ARG A 151 19.76 -3.64 15.97
N PHE A 152 19.38 -2.36 16.10
CA PHE A 152 20.20 -1.28 16.62
C PHE A 152 19.78 -0.87 18.01
N ASP A 153 20.73 -0.45 18.83
CA ASP A 153 20.48 0.16 20.14
C ASP A 153 19.94 1.57 19.96
N THR A 154 20.58 2.36 19.07
CA THR A 154 20.14 3.69 18.67
C THR A 154 20.31 3.87 17.15
N ILE A 155 19.44 4.69 16.56
CA ILE A 155 19.39 4.96 15.13
C ILE A 155 19.90 6.36 14.87
N ASP A 156 20.91 6.50 14.01
CA ASP A 156 21.39 7.78 13.48
C ASP A 156 20.58 8.16 12.24
N GLU A 157 20.44 7.20 11.30
CA GLU A 157 19.73 7.41 10.05
C GLU A 157 18.91 6.16 9.70
N LEU A 158 17.66 6.36 9.28
CA LEU A 158 16.80 5.30 8.73
C LEU A 158 16.05 5.85 7.52
N ILE A 159 16.45 5.42 6.34
CA ILE A 159 15.80 5.83 5.09
C ILE A 159 15.08 4.66 4.45
N LEU A 160 13.78 4.83 4.29
CA LEU A 160 12.88 3.91 3.63
C LEU A 160 12.72 4.35 2.18
N ARG A 161 12.92 3.46 1.22
CA ARG A 161 12.77 3.77 -0.20
C ARG A 161 11.91 2.71 -0.88
N VAL A 162 10.89 3.15 -1.62
CA VAL A 162 10.07 2.26 -2.43
C VAL A 162 9.85 2.88 -3.80
N GLY A 163 9.95 2.06 -4.84
CA GLY A 163 9.59 2.43 -6.20
C GLY A 163 8.69 1.40 -6.84
N ALA A 164 7.67 1.86 -7.54
CA ALA A 164 6.92 1.09 -8.51
C ALA A 164 7.15 1.74 -9.88
N LEU A 165 7.83 1.05 -10.76
CA LEU A 165 8.42 1.60 -11.99
C LEU A 165 8.09 0.70 -13.18
N PRO A 166 7.91 1.25 -14.39
CA PRO A 166 7.90 0.41 -15.58
C PRO A 166 9.29 -0.24 -15.75
N GLN A 167 9.36 -1.52 -16.10
CA GLN A 167 10.63 -2.15 -16.48
C GLN A 167 11.26 -1.45 -17.69
N TYR A 168 10.42 -1.00 -18.61
CA TYR A 168 10.82 -0.32 -19.83
C TYR A 168 10.08 1.01 -19.93
N SER A 169 10.76 2.11 -19.66
CA SER A 169 10.18 3.43 -19.76
C SER A 169 10.09 3.86 -21.22
N THR A 170 8.92 4.35 -21.64
CA THR A 170 8.61 4.70 -23.03
C THR A 170 8.30 6.18 -23.23
N ASN A 171 8.46 7.00 -22.19
CA ASN A 171 8.15 8.44 -22.23
C ASN A 171 9.20 9.26 -21.45
N ALA A 172 9.16 10.58 -21.63
CA ALA A 172 10.12 11.51 -21.01
C ALA A 172 10.03 11.53 -19.46
N LEU A 173 8.83 11.33 -18.89
CA LEU A 173 8.64 11.17 -17.45
C LEU A 173 9.28 9.89 -16.92
N LYS A 174 9.62 8.94 -17.79
CA LYS A 174 10.07 7.58 -17.43
C LYS A 174 9.12 6.94 -16.42
N TYR A 175 7.83 7.21 -16.57
CA TYR A 175 6.77 6.76 -15.69
C TYR A 175 5.58 6.25 -16.49
N ASN A 176 5.02 5.14 -16.04
CA ASN A 176 3.75 4.60 -16.50
C ASN A 176 2.81 4.52 -15.30
N VAL A 177 1.52 4.79 -15.49
CA VAL A 177 0.55 4.68 -14.39
C VAL A 177 0.41 3.21 -14.01
N THR A 178 1.03 2.85 -12.89
CA THR A 178 1.02 1.48 -12.37
C THR A 178 -0.14 1.24 -11.40
N TRP A 179 -0.58 2.29 -10.66
CA TRP A 179 -1.65 2.21 -9.68
C TRP A 179 -2.66 3.37 -9.82
N SER A 180 -2.63 4.39 -9.00
CA SER A 180 -3.57 5.51 -8.99
C SER A 180 -2.87 6.82 -9.38
N ALA A 181 -3.28 7.47 -10.46
CA ALA A 181 -2.75 8.79 -10.81
C ALA A 181 -3.10 9.84 -9.74
N ALA A 182 -4.30 9.76 -9.17
CA ALA A 182 -4.73 10.65 -8.09
C ALA A 182 -3.84 10.45 -6.84
N GLY A 183 -3.55 9.20 -6.45
CA GLY A 183 -2.65 8.90 -5.33
C GLY A 183 -1.24 9.45 -5.57
N VAL A 184 -0.68 9.26 -6.77
CA VAL A 184 0.65 9.81 -7.13
C VAL A 184 0.69 11.33 -7.03
N VAL A 185 -0.32 12.02 -7.56
CA VAL A 185 -0.40 13.51 -7.48
C VAL A 185 -0.54 13.95 -6.02
N ASN A 186 -1.34 13.23 -5.22
CA ASN A 186 -1.50 13.51 -3.79
C ASN A 186 -0.17 13.36 -3.04
N GLU A 187 0.51 12.23 -3.18
CA GLU A 187 1.83 12.01 -2.55
C GLU A 187 2.88 13.07 -2.92
N TYR A 188 2.80 13.65 -4.12
CA TYR A 188 3.75 14.64 -4.63
C TYR A 188 3.39 16.08 -4.26
N CYS A 189 2.21 16.31 -3.68
CA CYS A 189 1.74 17.64 -3.29
C CYS A 189 1.64 17.82 -1.78
N GLU A 190 1.41 16.74 -1.03
CA GLU A 190 1.20 16.82 0.42
C GLU A 190 2.52 16.86 1.21
N PRO A 191 2.53 17.50 2.40
CA PRO A 191 3.69 17.51 3.29
C PRO A 191 4.10 16.09 3.70
N CYS A 192 5.42 15.85 3.74
CA CYS A 192 6.01 14.55 4.05
C CYS A 192 6.46 14.51 5.51
N ASN A 193 5.95 13.56 6.28
CA ASN A 193 6.38 13.32 7.66
C ASN A 193 7.81 12.76 7.67
N VAL A 194 8.69 13.40 8.44
CA VAL A 194 10.09 13.00 8.64
C VAL A 194 10.51 13.20 10.09
N MET A 195 11.61 12.60 10.48
CA MET A 195 12.37 13.01 11.65
C MET A 195 13.68 13.66 11.17
N LEU A 196 13.94 14.88 11.60
CA LEU A 196 15.19 15.58 11.37
C LEU A 196 15.74 16.07 12.72
N ASP A 197 17.02 15.86 12.95
CA ASP A 197 17.69 16.22 14.22
C ASP A 197 16.89 15.74 15.46
N GLY A 198 16.42 14.48 15.39
CA GLY A 198 15.69 13.84 16.47
C GLY A 198 14.27 14.38 16.70
N ARG A 199 13.76 15.26 15.85
CA ARG A 199 12.44 15.89 15.97
C ARG A 199 11.53 15.46 14.83
N ALA A 200 10.35 14.98 15.14
CA ALA A 200 9.31 14.76 14.15
C ALA A 200 8.85 16.11 13.57
N THR A 201 8.85 16.22 12.25
CA THR A 201 8.49 17.44 11.49
C THR A 201 7.99 17.05 10.11
N THR A 202 7.68 18.05 9.28
CA THR A 202 7.32 17.86 7.88
C THR A 202 8.28 18.59 6.95
N VAL A 203 8.44 18.04 5.75
CA VAL A 203 9.20 18.66 4.65
C VAL A 203 8.32 18.68 3.40
N PRO A 204 8.57 19.58 2.43
CA PRO A 204 7.86 19.55 1.16
C PRO A 204 8.14 18.27 0.39
N ALA A 205 7.13 17.76 -0.33
CA ALA A 205 7.30 16.70 -1.29
C ALA A 205 8.20 17.13 -2.46
N LEU A 206 8.75 16.17 -3.20
CA LEU A 206 9.67 16.36 -4.32
C LEU A 206 11.02 17.03 -3.94
N GLU A 207 11.32 17.14 -2.64
CA GLU A 207 12.61 17.62 -2.12
C GLU A 207 13.49 16.45 -1.66
N GLY A 208 14.73 16.77 -1.23
CA GLY A 208 15.66 15.76 -0.71
C GLY A 208 16.09 14.73 -1.74
N VAL A 209 16.21 15.14 -3.01
CA VAL A 209 16.61 14.25 -4.12
C VAL A 209 17.98 13.64 -3.86
N GLU A 210 18.08 12.34 -3.99
CA GLU A 210 19.33 11.58 -4.00
C GLU A 210 19.39 10.71 -5.26
N ASN A 211 20.60 10.56 -5.82
CA ASN A 211 20.85 9.65 -6.92
C ASN A 211 21.64 8.45 -6.41
N PHE A 212 21.26 7.25 -6.81
CA PHE A 212 21.96 6.03 -6.43
C PHE A 212 21.80 4.94 -7.50
N ALA A 213 22.76 4.01 -7.54
CA ALA A 213 22.66 2.83 -8.35
C ALA A 213 22.26 1.62 -7.48
N PHE A 214 21.35 0.81 -7.97
CA PHE A 214 20.90 -0.39 -7.30
C PHE A 214 20.73 -1.53 -8.32
N GLU A 215 21.44 -2.64 -8.11
CA GLU A 215 21.44 -3.81 -9.01
C GLU A 215 21.77 -3.44 -10.49
N GLY A 216 22.66 -2.47 -10.69
CA GLY A 216 23.09 -2.04 -12.02
C GLY A 216 22.17 -1.06 -12.73
N VAL A 217 21.12 -0.59 -12.06
CA VAL A 217 20.18 0.42 -12.56
C VAL A 217 20.33 1.73 -11.78
N ASP A 218 20.37 2.84 -12.49
CA ASP A 218 20.40 4.17 -11.89
C ASP A 218 18.99 4.62 -11.52
N TYR A 219 18.85 5.12 -10.29
CA TYR A 219 17.62 5.65 -9.72
C TYR A 219 17.85 7.03 -9.09
N GLU A 220 16.76 7.75 -8.93
CA GLU A 220 16.63 8.87 -8.00
C GLU A 220 15.58 8.53 -6.94
N ALA A 221 15.74 9.11 -5.74
CA ALA A 221 14.70 9.04 -4.72
C ALA A 221 14.52 10.40 -4.06
N PHE A 222 13.28 10.71 -3.69
CA PHE A 222 12.89 12.00 -3.14
C PHE A 222 11.71 11.85 -2.18
N TYR A 223 11.49 12.84 -1.32
CA TYR A 223 10.41 12.81 -0.35
C TYR A 223 9.03 12.79 -1.02
N THR A 224 8.16 11.91 -0.55
CA THR A 224 6.73 11.89 -0.85
C THR A 224 5.92 11.60 0.40
N SER A 225 4.67 12.03 0.41
CA SER A 225 3.79 11.89 1.56
C SER A 225 3.35 10.44 1.82
N GLY A 226 2.97 10.12 3.05
CA GLY A 226 2.28 8.92 3.47
C GLY A 226 3.16 7.69 3.74
N GLY A 227 4.24 7.50 3.02
CA GLY A 227 4.98 6.23 3.00
C GLY A 227 5.66 5.82 4.31
N VAL A 228 5.99 6.76 5.21
CA VAL A 228 6.60 6.44 6.52
C VAL A 228 5.60 5.82 7.50
N GLY A 229 4.31 6.02 7.29
CA GLY A 229 3.25 5.56 8.18
C GLY A 229 3.44 6.07 9.60
N THR A 230 3.27 5.17 10.59
CA THR A 230 3.40 5.45 12.01
C THR A 230 4.79 5.10 12.60
N LEU A 231 5.76 4.74 11.76
CA LEU A 231 7.04 4.20 12.19
C LEU A 231 7.86 5.18 13.05
N ILE A 232 7.85 6.48 12.72
CA ILE A 232 8.56 7.50 13.50
C ILE A 232 8.10 7.51 14.96
N GLU A 233 6.78 7.50 15.17
CA GLU A 233 6.19 7.46 16.51
C GLU A 233 6.59 6.20 17.26
N SER A 234 6.52 5.05 16.60
CA SER A 234 6.89 3.77 17.21
C SER A 234 8.37 3.74 17.64
N LEU A 235 9.27 4.32 16.84
CA LEU A 235 10.69 4.39 17.17
C LEU A 235 10.98 5.36 18.32
N ILE A 236 10.24 6.47 18.44
CA ILE A 236 10.29 7.39 19.57
C ILE A 236 9.82 6.67 20.84
N GLU A 237 8.66 6.02 20.79
CA GLU A 237 8.11 5.25 21.93
C GLU A 237 9.06 4.15 22.39
N GLN A 238 9.78 3.51 21.46
CA GLN A 238 10.79 2.48 21.75
C GLN A 238 12.13 3.06 22.22
N LYS A 239 12.28 4.39 22.30
CA LYS A 239 13.51 5.10 22.70
C LYS A 239 14.73 4.71 21.87
N ARG A 240 14.54 4.49 20.55
CA ARG A 240 15.61 4.14 19.61
C ARG A 240 16.19 5.34 18.90
N THR A 241 15.57 6.51 19.03
CA THR A 241 16.00 7.75 18.40
C THR A 241 16.94 8.54 19.32
N THR A 242 17.83 9.33 18.71
CA THR A 242 18.76 10.24 19.37
C THR A 242 18.44 11.69 18.97
N PRO A 243 19.04 12.71 19.61
CA PRO A 243 18.87 14.11 19.20
C PRO A 243 19.37 14.43 17.79
N THR A 244 20.05 13.53 17.13
CA THR A 244 20.57 13.68 15.75
C THR A 244 19.95 12.71 14.77
N SER A 245 18.94 11.95 15.17
CA SER A 245 18.32 10.95 14.30
C SER A 245 17.62 11.58 13.12
N MET A 246 17.80 10.94 11.97
CA MET A 246 17.10 11.23 10.72
C MET A 246 16.30 10.01 10.27
N ILE A 247 14.98 10.16 10.08
CA ILE A 247 14.10 9.09 9.59
C ILE A 247 13.23 9.67 8.48
N ALA A 248 13.26 9.06 7.31
CA ALA A 248 12.48 9.52 6.18
C ALA A 248 12.05 8.40 5.24
N TYR A 249 10.95 8.64 4.54
CA TYR A 249 10.52 7.86 3.40
C TYR A 249 10.77 8.62 2.11
N LYS A 250 11.22 7.93 1.07
CA LYS A 250 11.44 8.46 -0.27
C LYS A 250 10.88 7.52 -1.34
N THR A 251 10.28 8.09 -2.35
CA THR A 251 9.83 7.34 -3.52
C THR A 251 10.97 7.22 -4.54
N ILE A 252 11.23 5.99 -5.02
CA ILE A 252 12.22 5.73 -6.06
C ILE A 252 11.59 5.96 -7.44
N ARG A 253 12.32 6.66 -8.31
CA ARG A 253 11.99 6.82 -9.73
C ARG A 253 13.26 6.73 -10.59
N TYR A 254 13.11 6.71 -11.90
CA TYR A 254 14.23 6.85 -12.82
C TYR A 254 14.72 8.31 -12.85
N PRO A 255 16.04 8.56 -13.04
CA PRO A 255 16.62 9.90 -12.98
C PRO A 255 15.95 10.90 -13.93
N GLY A 256 15.61 12.08 -13.39
CA GLY A 256 14.94 13.18 -14.10
C GLY A 256 13.43 13.27 -13.92
N HIS A 257 12.78 12.25 -13.36
CA HIS A 257 11.33 12.26 -13.10
C HIS A 257 10.92 13.36 -12.12
N CYS A 258 11.65 13.47 -10.99
CA CYS A 258 11.37 14.46 -9.94
C CYS A 258 11.37 15.89 -10.50
N GLY A 259 12.37 16.24 -11.30
CA GLY A 259 12.48 17.58 -11.91
C GLY A 259 11.30 17.91 -12.82
N LEU A 260 10.84 16.94 -13.64
CA LEU A 260 9.68 17.12 -14.51
C LEU A 260 8.38 17.24 -13.71
N MET A 261 8.22 16.47 -12.65
CA MET A 261 7.04 16.57 -11.78
C MET A 261 7.03 17.88 -10.98
N LYS A 262 8.20 18.37 -10.50
CA LYS A 262 8.30 19.70 -9.89
C LYS A 262 7.86 20.78 -10.86
N PHE A 263 8.36 20.74 -12.09
CA PHE A 263 7.94 21.68 -13.13
C PHE A 263 6.42 21.67 -13.33
N LEU A 264 5.80 20.50 -13.47
CA LEU A 264 4.35 20.40 -13.68
C LEU A 264 3.55 20.88 -12.46
N LEU A 265 3.89 20.38 -11.28
CA LEU A 265 3.06 20.58 -10.07
C LEU A 265 3.32 21.93 -9.40
N GLN A 266 4.57 22.40 -9.39
CA GLN A 266 4.97 23.62 -8.68
C GLN A 266 5.04 24.82 -9.64
N ASP A 267 5.87 24.78 -10.71
CA ASP A 267 6.09 25.91 -11.59
C ASP A 267 4.86 26.19 -12.47
N MET A 268 4.24 25.13 -13.03
CA MET A 268 2.99 25.22 -13.80
C MET A 268 1.74 25.23 -12.92
N ARG A 269 1.89 25.08 -11.59
CA ARG A 269 0.83 25.14 -10.57
C ARG A 269 -0.28 24.08 -10.71
N LEU A 270 -0.02 23.00 -11.42
CA LEU A 270 -0.98 21.88 -11.52
C LEU A 270 -1.14 21.11 -10.20
N GLY A 271 -0.31 21.39 -9.17
CA GLY A 271 -0.46 20.84 -7.83
C GLY A 271 -1.46 21.59 -6.93
N ALA A 272 -2.05 22.71 -7.39
CA ALA A 272 -2.97 23.48 -6.60
C ALA A 272 -4.33 22.78 -6.45
N GLU A 273 -4.87 22.72 -5.22
CA GLU A 273 -6.23 22.19 -4.97
C GLU A 273 -7.32 23.16 -5.45
N HIS A 274 -7.09 24.46 -5.25
CA HIS A 274 -8.06 25.53 -5.52
C HIS A 274 -7.41 26.59 -6.40
N ALA A 275 -7.23 26.26 -7.68
CA ALA A 275 -6.69 27.19 -8.64
C ALA A 275 -7.73 28.20 -9.12
N GLN A 276 -7.33 29.47 -9.23
CA GLN A 276 -8.17 30.50 -9.84
C GLN A 276 -8.25 30.30 -11.36
N PRO A 277 -9.42 30.51 -11.96
CA PRO A 277 -9.55 30.44 -13.41
C PRO A 277 -8.62 31.44 -14.12
N THR A 278 -8.07 31.05 -15.24
CA THR A 278 -7.37 31.95 -16.17
C THR A 278 -8.35 32.98 -16.75
N PRO A 279 -7.86 34.06 -17.40
CA PRO A 279 -8.75 35.01 -18.09
C PRO A 279 -9.66 34.36 -19.14
N SER A 280 -9.31 33.20 -19.66
CA SER A 280 -10.16 32.42 -20.56
C SER A 280 -11.13 31.46 -19.85
N GLY A 281 -11.20 31.48 -18.53
CA GLY A 281 -12.06 30.63 -17.72
C GLY A 281 -11.56 29.19 -17.48
N ARG A 282 -10.34 28.86 -17.87
CA ARG A 282 -9.75 27.52 -17.66
C ARG A 282 -9.16 27.43 -16.27
N VAL A 283 -9.31 26.28 -15.62
CA VAL A 283 -8.70 25.95 -14.32
C VAL A 283 -7.56 24.98 -14.54
N PHE A 284 -6.41 25.27 -13.94
CA PHE A 284 -5.23 24.41 -13.94
C PHE A 284 -4.99 24.00 -12.50
N ASP A 285 -5.38 22.78 -12.16
CA ASP A 285 -5.38 22.24 -10.81
C ASP A 285 -4.97 20.76 -10.75
N ARG A 286 -5.02 20.15 -9.57
CA ARG A 286 -4.72 18.73 -9.38
C ARG A 286 -5.63 17.82 -10.21
N ALA A 287 -6.89 18.15 -10.35
CA ALA A 287 -7.83 17.34 -11.12
C ALA A 287 -7.40 17.24 -12.59
N LEU A 288 -7.02 18.37 -13.18
CA LEU A 288 -6.48 18.39 -14.55
C LEU A 288 -5.16 17.58 -14.63
N CYS A 289 -4.27 17.69 -13.66
CA CYS A 289 -3.03 16.91 -13.64
C CYS A 289 -3.31 15.41 -13.63
N VAL A 290 -4.25 14.97 -12.79
CA VAL A 290 -4.69 13.56 -12.73
C VAL A 290 -5.23 13.09 -14.07
N GLU A 291 -6.15 13.86 -14.69
CA GLU A 291 -6.68 13.53 -16.02
C GLU A 291 -5.60 13.44 -17.09
N MET A 292 -4.63 14.37 -17.08
CA MET A 292 -3.48 14.35 -18.01
C MET A 292 -2.65 13.08 -17.82
N LEU A 293 -2.35 12.69 -16.59
CA LEU A 293 -1.59 11.46 -16.32
C LEU A 293 -2.36 10.21 -16.70
N GLU A 294 -3.65 10.14 -16.42
CA GLU A 294 -4.50 9.00 -16.78
C GLU A 294 -4.65 8.82 -18.28
N HIS A 295 -4.69 9.95 -19.03
CA HIS A 295 -4.88 9.95 -20.47
C HIS A 295 -3.56 9.78 -21.25
N ALA A 296 -2.51 10.45 -20.82
CA ALA A 296 -1.25 10.55 -21.58
C ALA A 296 -0.18 9.56 -21.14
N ALA A 297 -0.13 9.18 -19.85
CA ALA A 297 0.84 8.20 -19.40
C ALA A 297 0.39 6.78 -19.79
N PRO A 298 1.24 6.01 -20.48
CA PRO A 298 0.88 4.65 -20.87
C PRO A 298 0.73 3.76 -19.64
N ARG A 299 -0.11 2.74 -19.72
CA ARG A 299 -0.22 1.68 -18.72
C ARG A 299 0.75 0.56 -19.06
N THR A 300 1.24 -0.13 -18.04
CA THR A 300 2.08 -1.31 -18.22
C THR A 300 1.70 -2.40 -17.22
N GLU A 301 1.82 -3.65 -17.65
CA GLU A 301 1.79 -4.82 -16.78
C GLU A 301 3.21 -5.33 -16.47
N GLN A 302 4.22 -4.76 -17.15
CA GLN A 302 5.63 -5.05 -16.96
C GLN A 302 6.26 -3.98 -16.07
N ASP A 303 6.01 -4.09 -14.79
CA ASP A 303 6.56 -3.21 -13.77
C ASP A 303 7.54 -3.93 -12.86
N VAL A 304 8.28 -3.16 -12.11
CA VAL A 304 9.17 -3.62 -11.06
C VAL A 304 8.91 -2.81 -9.79
N VAL A 305 8.82 -3.51 -8.67
CA VAL A 305 8.81 -2.91 -7.34
C VAL A 305 10.20 -3.05 -6.74
N VAL A 306 10.77 -1.94 -6.30
CA VAL A 306 12.04 -1.87 -5.57
C VAL A 306 11.75 -1.42 -4.15
N VAL A 307 12.21 -2.21 -3.18
CA VAL A 307 12.15 -1.89 -1.74
C VAL A 307 13.58 -1.82 -1.22
N PHE A 308 13.97 -0.67 -0.69
CA PHE A 308 15.32 -0.48 -0.15
C PHE A 308 15.29 0.32 1.14
N VAL A 309 15.61 -0.34 2.25
CA VAL A 309 15.77 0.28 3.57
C VAL A 309 17.23 0.30 3.93
N SER A 310 17.75 1.46 4.31
CA SER A 310 19.08 1.60 4.89
C SER A 310 18.97 2.18 6.30
N CYS A 311 19.63 1.53 7.26
CA CYS A 311 19.72 2.00 8.64
C CYS A 311 21.19 2.12 9.04
N ILE A 312 21.55 3.27 9.58
CA ILE A 312 22.84 3.56 10.21
C ILE A 312 22.56 3.86 11.69
N GLY A 313 23.35 3.29 12.57
CA GLY A 313 23.18 3.50 13.99
C GLY A 313 24.20 2.76 14.83
N THR A 314 24.00 2.75 16.15
CA THR A 314 24.83 2.04 17.09
C THR A 314 24.25 0.67 17.39
N ARG A 315 25.08 -0.36 17.28
CA ARG A 315 24.76 -1.74 17.65
C ARG A 315 25.91 -2.32 18.48
N GLN A 316 25.61 -2.75 19.70
CA GLN A 316 26.61 -3.28 20.63
C GLN A 316 27.83 -2.36 20.80
N GLY A 317 27.57 -1.04 20.90
CA GLY A 317 28.59 -0.01 21.05
C GLY A 317 29.40 0.31 19.77
N ARG A 318 29.03 -0.24 18.61
CA ARG A 318 29.70 0.03 17.32
C ARG A 318 28.71 0.70 16.35
N ARG A 319 29.23 1.63 15.55
CA ARG A 319 28.46 2.23 14.48
C ARG A 319 28.47 1.29 13.27
N GLU A 320 27.28 0.87 12.85
CA GLU A 320 27.09 -0.08 11.75
C GLU A 320 26.04 0.45 10.75
N GLN A 321 26.05 -0.13 9.55
CA GLN A 321 24.98 0.06 8.56
C GLN A 321 24.41 -1.31 8.21
N ILE A 322 23.07 -1.41 8.22
CA ILE A 322 22.35 -2.60 7.74
C ILE A 322 21.37 -2.16 6.65
N ASN A 323 21.37 -2.90 5.55
CA ASN A 323 20.47 -2.67 4.44
C ASN A 323 19.51 -3.86 4.29
N PHE A 324 18.24 -3.55 4.01
CA PHE A 324 17.25 -4.51 3.54
C PHE A 324 16.85 -4.17 2.12
N LYS A 325 16.72 -5.15 1.27
CA LYS A 325 16.38 -4.94 -0.14
C LYS A 325 15.49 -6.04 -0.69
N ARG A 326 14.58 -5.66 -1.60
CA ARG A 326 13.77 -6.54 -2.44
C ARG A 326 13.57 -5.91 -3.81
N THR A 327 13.65 -6.74 -4.84
CA THR A 327 13.25 -6.40 -6.21
C THR A 327 12.21 -7.42 -6.63
N ILE A 328 11.00 -6.95 -6.92
CA ILE A 328 9.85 -7.79 -7.28
C ILE A 328 9.44 -7.42 -8.70
N HIS A 329 9.44 -8.37 -9.60
CA HIS A 329 8.99 -8.18 -10.97
C HIS A 329 7.54 -8.65 -11.14
N SER A 330 6.87 -8.10 -12.17
CA SER A 330 5.62 -8.68 -12.64
C SER A 330 5.81 -10.17 -12.95
N THR A 331 4.83 -10.98 -12.64
CA THR A 331 4.94 -12.44 -12.76
C THR A 331 3.63 -13.06 -13.22
N GLU A 332 3.72 -14.22 -13.86
CA GLU A 332 2.53 -14.97 -14.26
C GLU A 332 2.08 -15.89 -13.12
N LEU A 333 0.85 -15.68 -12.62
CA LEU A 333 0.22 -16.46 -11.56
C LEU A 333 -1.24 -16.71 -11.91
N PHE A 334 -1.72 -17.93 -11.64
CA PHE A 334 -3.13 -18.30 -11.81
C PHE A 334 -3.71 -17.97 -13.20
N GLY A 335 -2.85 -18.08 -14.24
CA GLY A 335 -3.23 -17.89 -15.65
C GLY A 335 -3.38 -16.43 -16.10
N ARG A 336 -2.77 -15.48 -15.39
CA ARG A 336 -2.60 -14.09 -15.84
C ARG A 336 -1.29 -13.48 -15.39
N VAL A 337 -0.88 -12.40 -16.05
CA VAL A 337 0.20 -11.54 -15.57
C VAL A 337 -0.29 -10.71 -14.38
N TRP A 338 0.50 -10.70 -13.32
CA TRP A 338 0.30 -9.86 -12.14
C TRP A 338 1.37 -8.79 -12.13
N PRO A 339 1.00 -7.51 -12.32
CA PRO A 339 1.92 -6.41 -12.10
C PRO A 339 2.47 -6.44 -10.68
N ALA A 340 3.76 -6.09 -10.52
CA ALA A 340 4.45 -6.17 -9.23
C ALA A 340 3.79 -5.29 -8.16
N ILE A 341 3.39 -4.06 -8.52
CA ILE A 341 2.70 -3.15 -7.58
C ILE A 341 1.33 -3.70 -7.17
N GLU A 342 0.58 -4.27 -8.10
CA GLU A 342 -0.73 -4.86 -7.83
C GLU A 342 -0.61 -6.06 -6.91
N LEU A 343 0.34 -6.96 -7.21
CA LEU A 343 0.61 -8.15 -6.42
C LEU A 343 1.06 -7.81 -4.99
N THR A 344 2.03 -6.91 -4.84
CA THR A 344 2.60 -6.57 -3.53
C THR A 344 1.61 -5.81 -2.67
N THR A 345 0.86 -4.85 -3.22
CA THR A 345 -0.17 -4.12 -2.46
C THR A 345 -1.29 -5.07 -2.00
N ALA A 346 -1.78 -5.94 -2.88
CA ALA A 346 -2.82 -6.90 -2.51
C ALA A 346 -2.31 -7.93 -1.49
N ALA A 347 -1.09 -8.43 -1.67
CA ALA A 347 -0.48 -9.39 -0.73
C ALA A 347 -0.26 -8.78 0.66
N GLY A 348 0.10 -7.48 0.74
CA GLY A 348 0.25 -6.76 1.99
C GLY A 348 -1.02 -6.83 2.83
N VAL A 349 -2.14 -6.37 2.28
CA VAL A 349 -3.41 -6.36 3.02
C VAL A 349 -3.92 -7.79 3.31
N CYS A 350 -3.76 -8.72 2.37
CA CYS A 350 -4.16 -10.11 2.58
C CYS A 350 -3.36 -10.76 3.72
N ALA A 351 -2.05 -10.50 3.82
CA ALA A 351 -1.22 -10.98 4.91
C ALA A 351 -1.68 -10.43 6.27
N MET A 352 -1.99 -9.13 6.37
CA MET A 352 -2.47 -8.52 7.61
C MET A 352 -3.84 -9.06 8.04
N VAL A 353 -4.75 -9.29 7.10
CA VAL A 353 -6.05 -9.97 7.36
C VAL A 353 -5.82 -11.39 7.88
N ASP A 354 -4.90 -12.13 7.26
CA ASP A 354 -4.61 -13.51 7.67
C ASP A 354 -3.92 -13.58 9.04
N LEU A 355 -2.98 -12.72 9.30
CA LEU A 355 -2.30 -12.59 10.60
C LEU A 355 -3.30 -12.22 11.71
N HIS A 356 -4.23 -11.30 11.43
CA HIS A 356 -5.29 -10.99 12.38
C HIS A 356 -6.21 -12.20 12.63
N ARG A 357 -6.61 -12.94 11.60
CA ARG A 357 -7.39 -14.18 11.71
C ARG A 357 -6.69 -15.23 12.56
N LEU A 358 -5.36 -15.32 12.47
CA LEU A 358 -4.51 -16.25 13.23
C LEU A 358 -4.18 -15.76 14.64
N GLY A 359 -4.71 -14.61 15.07
CA GLY A 359 -4.46 -14.04 16.39
C GLY A 359 -3.01 -13.54 16.58
N LYS A 360 -2.33 -13.19 15.49
CA LYS A 360 -0.95 -12.67 15.50
C LYS A 360 -0.87 -11.15 15.55
N LEU A 361 -2.00 -10.46 15.46
CA LEU A 361 -2.14 -9.02 15.59
C LEU A 361 -3.10 -8.67 16.73
N PRO A 362 -3.06 -7.43 17.25
CA PRO A 362 -4.01 -6.96 18.25
C PRO A 362 -5.45 -7.14 17.80
N ALA A 363 -6.30 -7.66 18.68
CA ALA A 363 -7.69 -7.97 18.37
C ALA A 363 -8.59 -6.73 18.26
N ARG A 364 -8.14 -5.55 18.74
CA ARG A 364 -8.91 -4.30 18.78
C ARG A 364 -8.01 -3.07 18.83
N GLY A 365 -8.58 -1.91 18.51
CA GLY A 365 -7.90 -0.62 18.51
C GLY A 365 -7.17 -0.35 17.21
N PHE A 366 -6.36 0.71 17.18
CA PHE A 366 -5.51 1.06 16.06
C PHE A 366 -4.30 0.12 15.99
N VAL A 367 -4.16 -0.61 14.89
CA VAL A 367 -3.06 -1.56 14.69
C VAL A 367 -2.07 -0.99 13.69
N ARG A 368 -0.85 -0.73 14.18
CA ARG A 368 0.25 -0.22 13.35
C ARG A 368 0.91 -1.36 12.57
N GLN A 369 1.38 -1.08 11.37
CA GLN A 369 2.01 -2.10 10.51
C GLN A 369 3.29 -2.67 11.14
N GLU A 370 4.12 -1.83 11.73
CA GLU A 370 5.37 -2.18 12.38
C GLU A 370 5.21 -2.99 13.68
N GLN A 371 4.00 -3.21 14.16
CA GLN A 371 3.71 -4.20 15.23
C GLN A 371 3.82 -5.64 14.71
N CYS A 372 3.72 -5.83 13.39
CA CYS A 372 3.94 -7.11 12.76
C CYS A 372 5.46 -7.38 12.62
N ALA A 373 5.90 -8.57 13.02
CA ALA A 373 7.28 -9.00 12.76
C ALA A 373 7.42 -9.45 11.29
N LEU A 374 8.53 -9.06 10.64
CA LEU A 374 8.79 -9.39 9.22
C LEU A 374 8.76 -10.90 8.98
N ASP A 375 9.42 -11.69 9.85
CA ASP A 375 9.41 -13.15 9.73
C ASP A 375 7.99 -13.73 9.83
N THR A 376 7.16 -13.16 10.72
CA THR A 376 5.76 -13.59 10.86
C THR A 376 4.94 -13.25 9.63
N PHE A 377 5.18 -12.07 9.03
CA PHE A 377 4.58 -11.67 7.77
C PHE A 377 4.99 -12.62 6.62
N ASN A 378 6.29 -12.89 6.49
CA ASN A 378 6.84 -13.73 5.44
C ASN A 378 6.42 -15.20 5.55
N GLN A 379 6.06 -15.68 6.74
CA GLN A 379 5.50 -17.02 6.96
C GLN A 379 4.06 -17.17 6.49
N THR A 380 3.35 -16.08 6.23
CA THR A 380 2.02 -16.16 5.61
C THR A 380 2.14 -16.65 4.16
N PRO A 381 1.10 -17.29 3.59
CA PRO A 381 1.09 -17.61 2.16
C PRO A 381 1.30 -16.38 1.28
N PHE A 382 0.84 -15.23 1.73
CA PHE A 382 0.93 -13.95 1.01
C PHE A 382 2.33 -13.33 1.05
N GLY A 383 3.14 -13.63 2.06
CA GLY A 383 4.53 -13.16 2.17
C GLY A 383 5.41 -13.61 1.01
N LEU A 384 5.08 -14.73 0.36
CA LEU A 384 5.79 -15.20 -0.84
C LEU A 384 5.75 -14.19 -2.00
N ALA A 385 4.75 -13.32 -2.06
CA ALA A 385 4.69 -12.24 -3.05
C ALA A 385 5.90 -11.30 -2.98
N TYR A 386 6.52 -11.18 -1.81
CA TYR A 386 7.70 -10.33 -1.58
C TYR A 386 9.02 -11.10 -1.62
N GLU A 387 8.99 -12.41 -1.33
CA GLU A 387 10.19 -13.24 -1.25
C GLU A 387 10.47 -13.99 -2.56
N ASN A 388 9.45 -14.62 -3.11
CA ASN A 388 9.52 -15.41 -4.35
C ASN A 388 8.12 -15.51 -4.99
N PRO A 389 7.67 -14.49 -5.73
CA PRO A 389 6.34 -14.46 -6.34
C PRO A 389 6.02 -15.70 -7.17
N GLY A 390 6.98 -16.19 -7.95
CA GLY A 390 6.81 -17.37 -8.81
C GLY A 390 6.50 -18.66 -8.06
N ALA A 391 6.86 -18.74 -6.77
CA ALA A 391 6.54 -19.90 -5.93
C ALA A 391 5.10 -19.90 -5.38
N LEU A 392 4.35 -18.79 -5.50
CA LEU A 392 3.01 -18.65 -4.92
C LEU A 392 2.03 -19.69 -5.47
N ALA A 393 1.98 -19.86 -6.78
CA ALA A 393 1.09 -20.84 -7.41
C ALA A 393 1.46 -22.28 -7.03
N ALA A 394 2.76 -22.59 -6.95
CA ALA A 394 3.24 -23.92 -6.52
C ALA A 394 2.90 -24.20 -5.05
N ALA A 395 3.03 -23.19 -4.17
CA ALA A 395 2.67 -23.33 -2.75
C ALA A 395 1.18 -23.61 -2.53
N VAL A 396 0.31 -23.01 -3.34
CA VAL A 396 -1.14 -23.29 -3.35
C VAL A 396 -1.43 -24.71 -3.84
N GLY A 397 -0.74 -25.15 -4.91
CA GLY A 397 -0.94 -26.49 -5.49
C GLY A 397 -0.41 -27.63 -4.64
N SER A 398 0.67 -27.45 -3.87
CA SER A 398 1.29 -28.48 -3.04
C SER A 398 0.48 -28.81 -1.78
N LYS A 399 -0.14 -27.81 -1.17
CA LYS A 399 -0.95 -27.99 0.03
C LYS A 399 -2.34 -28.62 -0.26
N GLY A 400 -2.86 -28.46 -1.47
CA GLY A 400 -4.10 -29.13 -1.90
C GLY A 400 -3.99 -30.66 -2.09
N LYS A 401 -2.76 -31.21 -2.11
CA LYS A 401 -2.52 -32.66 -2.22
C LYS A 401 -2.32 -33.35 -0.86
N ALA A 402 -2.28 -32.60 0.24
CA ALA A 402 -2.03 -33.10 1.59
C ALA A 402 -3.29 -33.12 2.50
N SER A 403 -4.48 -32.86 1.94
CA SER A 403 -5.76 -32.88 2.66
C SER A 403 -6.65 -34.03 2.23
#